data_c568d26236c1dc6722e26db9be54c446
#
_entry.id   c568d26236c1dc6722e26db9be54c446
#
_cell.length_a   1.000
_cell.length_b   1.000
_cell.length_c   1.000
_cell.angle_alpha   90.00
_cell.angle_beta   90.00
_cell.angle_gamma   90.00
#
_symmetry.space_group_name_H-M   'P 1'
#
loop_
_entity.id
_entity.type
_entity.pdbx_description
1 polymer ?
#
loop_
_entity_poly.entity_id
_entity_poly.type
_entity_poly.pdbx_seq_one_letter_code
_entity_poly.pdbx_strand_id
1 'polypeptide(L)'
;MKFLRCSISSLLLAGPLLGDGTEINQDTLEKLKLPGIRINLEAKAVDVTSTVTLVEGSLEFIACTKGTKEHEAIVTIEAKPSHIHTALLLLGAKAGHPAIRKIIGEGDDQHWIDLPPKGSGVTVSLVIPNKDKQPNELPLSDFVHRLDDAGNPDKDEARKRLKVFLFAGSHLIGQEGTPKTYLADQSGSVISLSTFGDELLCLPQIYGHENHALRWEVNPKHLPQVGTQVLLRIKPLKLSLPPEK
;
A
#
# COMPACT_ATOMS: atom_id res chain seq x y z
N MET A 1 41.84 69.31 10.64
CA MET A 1 40.99 68.46 9.81
C MET A 1 40.95 67.06 10.45
N LYS A 2 39.91 66.76 11.19
CA LYS A 2 39.72 65.47 11.88
C LYS A 2 38.69 64.67 11.10
N PHE A 3 39.07 63.51 10.54
CA PHE A 3 38.14 62.57 9.88
C PHE A 3 37.53 61.67 10.92
N LEU A 4 36.21 61.75 11.04
CA LEU A 4 35.41 60.89 11.88
C LEU A 4 35.03 59.61 11.12
N ARG A 5 35.57 58.44 11.51
CA ARG A 5 35.17 57.15 10.97
C ARG A 5 33.93 56.68 11.66
N CYS A 6 32.83 56.61 10.93
CA CYS A 6 31.59 56.00 11.37
C CYS A 6 31.63 54.49 11.07
N SER A 7 31.76 53.66 12.09
CA SER A 7 31.65 52.20 11.98
C SER A 7 30.16 51.80 12.09
N ILE A 8 29.62 51.29 10.99
CA ILE A 8 28.29 50.67 10.94
C ILE A 8 28.49 49.21 11.32
N SER A 9 28.10 48.83 12.57
CA SER A 9 27.99 47.42 12.95
C SER A 9 26.68 46.88 12.47
N SER A 10 26.74 46.02 11.41
CA SER A 10 25.60 45.20 10.97
C SER A 10 25.44 44.03 11.92
N LEU A 11 24.41 44.09 12.77
CA LEU A 11 23.99 42.98 13.60
C LEU A 11 23.16 42.04 12.75
N LEU A 12 23.77 40.96 12.26
CA LEU A 12 23.09 39.83 11.65
C LEU A 12 22.45 38.98 12.75
N LEU A 13 21.16 39.16 12.99
CA LEU A 13 20.33 38.22 13.74
C LEU A 13 20.01 37.03 12.83
N ALA A 14 20.89 36.02 12.85
CA ALA A 14 20.53 34.68 12.37
C ALA A 14 19.78 33.97 13.49
N GLY A 15 18.45 34.07 13.50
CA GLY A 15 17.61 33.21 14.31
C GLY A 15 17.61 31.80 13.72
N PRO A 16 17.77 30.72 14.52
CA PRO A 16 17.61 29.38 14.03
C PRO A 16 16.13 29.14 13.76
N LEU A 17 15.75 28.93 12.51
CA LEU A 17 14.51 28.28 12.10
C LEU A 17 14.64 26.78 12.47
N LEU A 18 14.58 26.48 13.75
CA LEU A 18 14.27 25.14 14.24
C LEU A 18 12.78 24.93 14.01
N GLY A 19 12.44 24.34 12.87
CA GLY A 19 11.16 23.67 12.74
C GLY A 19 11.10 22.61 13.84
N ASP A 20 10.20 22.81 14.78
CA ASP A 20 9.88 21.87 15.85
C ASP A 20 9.32 20.61 15.19
N GLY A 21 10.24 19.69 14.84
CA GLY A 21 9.90 18.36 14.34
C GLY A 21 9.30 17.61 15.52
N THR A 22 7.99 17.71 15.69
CA THR A 22 7.26 16.92 16.68
C THR A 22 7.59 15.45 16.40
N GLU A 23 8.45 14.84 17.20
CA GLU A 23 8.73 13.41 17.09
C GLU A 23 7.42 12.66 17.25
N ILE A 24 7.02 11.95 16.20
CA ILE A 24 5.85 11.09 16.22
C ILE A 24 6.17 9.93 17.16
N ASN A 25 5.59 9.95 18.36
CA ASN A 25 5.71 8.88 19.33
C ASN A 25 4.45 7.98 19.32
N GLN A 26 4.55 6.79 19.93
CA GLN A 26 3.48 5.80 19.95
C GLN A 26 2.20 6.34 20.59
N ASP A 27 2.31 7.12 21.68
CA ASP A 27 1.16 7.72 22.38
C ASP A 27 0.38 8.71 21.51
N THR A 28 1.08 9.45 20.65
CA THR A 28 0.45 10.36 19.68
C THR A 28 -0.30 9.59 18.61
N LEU A 29 0.27 8.47 18.14
CA LEU A 29 -0.36 7.62 17.12
C LEU A 29 -1.60 6.90 17.65
N GLU A 30 -1.60 6.49 18.93
CA GLU A 30 -2.75 5.83 19.58
C GLU A 30 -3.96 6.77 19.75
N LYS A 31 -3.73 8.08 19.80
CA LYS A 31 -4.81 9.09 19.79
C LYS A 31 -5.49 9.23 18.44
N LEU A 32 -4.84 8.76 17.36
CA LEU A 32 -5.47 8.69 16.05
C LEU A 32 -6.50 7.56 16.06
N LYS A 33 -7.77 7.91 15.86
CA LYS A 33 -8.85 6.92 15.79
C LYS A 33 -8.82 6.21 14.43
N LEU A 34 -7.95 5.21 14.27
CA LEU A 34 -7.83 4.36 13.09
C LEU A 34 -8.30 2.93 13.43
N PRO A 35 -9.62 2.66 13.48
CA PRO A 35 -10.16 1.37 13.88
C PRO A 35 -9.59 0.22 13.04
N GLY A 36 -9.17 -0.87 13.70
CA GLY A 36 -8.59 -2.05 13.04
C GLY A 36 -7.16 -1.88 12.54
N ILE A 37 -6.51 -0.71 12.82
CA ILE A 37 -5.15 -0.41 12.39
C ILE A 37 -4.28 -0.08 13.61
N ARG A 38 -3.09 -0.63 13.65
CA ARG A 38 -2.03 -0.30 14.58
C ARG A 38 -0.79 0.14 13.82
N ILE A 39 -0.31 1.36 14.08
CA ILE A 39 0.99 1.83 13.59
C ILE A 39 2.05 1.32 14.56
N ASN A 40 2.89 0.41 14.10
CA ASN A 40 3.96 -0.21 14.86
C ASN A 40 5.28 0.49 14.54
N LEU A 41 5.72 1.40 15.41
CA LEU A 41 6.95 2.17 15.19
C LEU A 41 8.20 1.31 15.28
N GLU A 42 8.21 0.30 16.15
CA GLU A 42 9.34 -0.63 16.31
C GLU A 42 9.57 -1.44 15.02
N ALA A 43 8.50 -2.06 14.51
CA ALA A 43 8.54 -2.81 13.26
C ALA A 43 8.53 -1.91 12.02
N LYS A 44 8.32 -0.59 12.16
CA LYS A 44 8.10 0.37 11.08
C LYS A 44 7.03 -0.12 10.10
N ALA A 45 5.90 -0.56 10.64
CA ALA A 45 4.83 -1.23 9.91
C ALA A 45 3.46 -0.67 10.26
N VAL A 46 2.53 -0.85 9.33
CA VAL A 46 1.09 -0.74 9.57
C VAL A 46 0.56 -2.16 9.72
N ASP A 47 0.06 -2.50 10.91
CA ASP A 47 -0.59 -3.78 11.21
C ASP A 47 -2.10 -3.58 11.12
N VAL A 48 -2.76 -4.34 10.24
CA VAL A 48 -4.20 -4.26 10.00
C VAL A 48 -4.85 -5.57 10.45
N THR A 49 -5.84 -5.47 11.34
CA THR A 49 -6.65 -6.63 11.74
C THR A 49 -7.41 -7.16 10.55
N SER A 50 -7.24 -8.44 10.25
CA SER A 50 -7.77 -9.09 9.07
C SER A 50 -8.35 -10.45 9.42
N THR A 51 -9.26 -10.95 8.58
CA THR A 51 -9.87 -12.28 8.72
C THR A 51 -9.63 -13.08 7.45
N VAL A 52 -9.20 -14.32 7.57
CA VAL A 52 -9.04 -15.23 6.42
C VAL A 52 -10.42 -15.54 5.84
N THR A 53 -10.60 -15.35 4.53
CA THR A 53 -11.88 -15.54 3.83
C THR A 53 -11.83 -16.58 2.73
N LEU A 54 -10.67 -16.74 2.08
CA LEU A 54 -10.49 -17.69 0.99
C LEU A 54 -9.24 -18.54 1.23
N VAL A 55 -9.36 -19.88 1.12
CA VAL A 55 -8.26 -20.83 1.29
C VAL A 55 -8.00 -21.69 0.05
N GLU A 56 -8.79 -21.53 -1.00
CA GLU A 56 -8.64 -22.21 -2.29
C GLU A 56 -9.24 -21.38 -3.43
N GLY A 57 -8.76 -21.56 -4.65
CA GLY A 57 -9.27 -20.92 -5.86
C GLY A 57 -8.41 -19.74 -6.35
N SER A 58 -8.88 -19.12 -7.42
CA SER A 58 -8.22 -18.00 -8.09
C SER A 58 -8.31 -16.71 -7.29
N LEU A 59 -7.29 -15.86 -7.44
CA LEU A 59 -7.15 -14.61 -6.70
C LEU A 59 -7.04 -13.42 -7.65
N GLU A 60 -7.75 -12.36 -7.31
CA GLU A 60 -7.54 -11.02 -7.85
C GLU A 60 -6.99 -10.07 -6.80
N PHE A 61 -7.19 -10.41 -5.51
CA PHE A 61 -6.78 -9.61 -4.36
C PHE A 61 -6.04 -10.44 -3.31
N ILE A 62 -5.13 -9.81 -2.60
CA ILE A 62 -4.64 -10.30 -1.31
C ILE A 62 -5.62 -9.90 -0.21
N ALA A 63 -6.11 -8.66 -0.24
CA ALA A 63 -7.00 -8.11 0.76
C ALA A 63 -8.05 -7.20 0.14
N CYS A 64 -9.29 -7.33 0.60
CA CYS A 64 -10.39 -6.43 0.31
C CYS A 64 -11.10 -5.98 1.59
N THR A 65 -11.97 -4.98 1.52
CA THR A 65 -12.86 -4.67 2.64
C THR A 65 -14.00 -5.68 2.72
N LYS A 66 -14.45 -5.93 3.94
CA LYS A 66 -15.56 -6.85 4.20
C LYS A 66 -16.84 -6.43 3.46
N GLY A 67 -17.54 -7.40 2.87
CA GLY A 67 -18.77 -7.18 2.11
C GLY A 67 -18.54 -6.75 0.66
N THR A 68 -17.33 -6.93 0.12
CA THR A 68 -17.01 -6.51 -1.27
C THR A 68 -16.55 -7.66 -2.17
N LYS A 69 -15.32 -8.15 -2.00
CA LYS A 69 -14.62 -9.06 -2.94
C LYS A 69 -14.02 -10.28 -2.26
N GLU A 70 -14.71 -10.82 -1.23
CA GLU A 70 -14.22 -11.93 -0.41
C GLU A 70 -14.02 -13.22 -1.20
N HIS A 71 -14.77 -13.40 -2.29
CA HIS A 71 -14.71 -14.61 -3.13
C HIS A 71 -13.42 -14.69 -3.98
N GLU A 72 -12.59 -13.65 -3.99
CA GLU A 72 -11.36 -13.55 -4.76
C GLU A 72 -10.20 -12.90 -3.97
N ALA A 73 -10.34 -12.85 -2.63
CA ALA A 73 -9.35 -12.28 -1.71
C ALA A 73 -9.00 -13.26 -0.59
N ILE A 74 -7.72 -13.34 -0.22
CA ILE A 74 -7.26 -14.21 0.89
C ILE A 74 -7.82 -13.73 2.23
N VAL A 75 -7.76 -12.43 2.47
CA VAL A 75 -8.22 -11.84 3.73
C VAL A 75 -9.14 -10.64 3.49
N THR A 76 -10.05 -10.43 4.45
CA THR A 76 -10.84 -9.21 4.53
C THR A 76 -10.44 -8.36 5.71
N ILE A 77 -10.67 -7.05 5.60
CA ILE A 77 -10.47 -6.07 6.65
C ILE A 77 -11.76 -5.29 6.92
N GLU A 78 -11.93 -4.83 8.16
CA GLU A 78 -13.00 -3.88 8.52
C GLU A 78 -12.50 -2.42 8.53
N ALA A 79 -11.19 -2.24 8.54
CA ALA A 79 -10.56 -0.93 8.47
C ALA A 79 -10.82 -0.27 7.11
N LYS A 80 -10.96 1.06 7.10
CA LYS A 80 -11.06 1.82 5.84
C LYS A 80 -9.71 1.87 5.13
N PRO A 81 -9.64 1.64 3.81
CA PRO A 81 -8.45 1.85 3.01
C PRO A 81 -7.82 3.24 3.18
N SER A 82 -8.64 4.30 3.30
CA SER A 82 -8.17 5.66 3.58
C SER A 82 -7.42 5.79 4.92
N HIS A 83 -7.75 4.99 5.92
CA HIS A 83 -7.03 4.95 7.19
C HIS A 83 -5.66 4.26 7.04
N ILE A 84 -5.56 3.20 6.23
CA ILE A 84 -4.27 2.55 5.89
C ILE A 84 -3.39 3.54 5.11
N HIS A 85 -3.98 4.27 4.16
CA HIS A 85 -3.31 5.35 3.41
C HIS A 85 -2.67 6.35 4.39
N THR A 86 -3.47 6.87 5.31
CA THR A 86 -3.00 7.82 6.34
C THR A 86 -1.86 7.24 7.18
N ALA A 87 -2.00 5.98 7.63
CA ALA A 87 -0.97 5.31 8.43
C ALA A 87 0.35 5.13 7.66
N LEU A 88 0.29 4.82 6.36
CA LEU A 88 1.48 4.70 5.51
C LEU A 88 2.17 6.06 5.31
N LEU A 89 1.40 7.15 5.11
CA LEU A 89 1.97 8.51 5.05
C LEU A 89 2.70 8.88 6.35
N LEU A 90 2.11 8.55 7.51
CA LEU A 90 2.74 8.80 8.82
C LEU A 90 4.05 8.02 9.01
N LEU A 91 4.20 6.86 8.37
CA LEU A 91 5.46 6.12 8.32
C LEU A 91 6.44 6.60 7.23
N GLY A 92 6.12 7.73 6.55
CA GLY A 92 6.99 8.35 5.55
C GLY A 92 6.88 7.76 4.14
N ALA A 93 5.92 6.85 3.88
CA ALA A 93 5.65 6.40 2.52
C ALA A 93 5.01 7.53 1.69
N LYS A 94 5.23 7.51 0.38
CA LYS A 94 4.65 8.48 -0.57
C LYS A 94 3.64 7.76 -1.45
N ALA A 95 2.39 8.20 -1.42
CA ALA A 95 1.38 7.73 -2.35
C ALA A 95 1.71 8.19 -3.77
N GLY A 96 1.39 7.34 -4.74
CA GLY A 96 1.49 7.66 -6.16
C GLY A 96 0.10 7.72 -6.81
N HIS A 97 -0.11 6.82 -7.79
CA HIS A 97 -1.39 6.62 -8.45
C HIS A 97 -1.51 5.16 -8.92
N PRO A 98 -2.71 4.59 -8.97
CA PRO A 98 -2.98 3.31 -9.65
C PRO A 98 -2.64 3.39 -11.14
N ALA A 99 -2.71 2.26 -11.84
CA ALA A 99 -2.59 2.26 -13.29
C ALA A 99 -3.68 3.15 -13.93
N ILE A 100 -3.31 3.88 -14.97
CA ILE A 100 -4.20 4.82 -15.64
C ILE A 100 -4.27 4.46 -17.12
N ARG A 101 -5.48 4.22 -17.62
CA ARG A 101 -5.73 4.11 -19.06
C ARG A 101 -6.19 5.45 -19.59
N LYS A 102 -5.54 5.95 -20.62
CA LYS A 102 -5.91 7.21 -21.26
C LYS A 102 -5.79 7.15 -22.78
N ILE A 103 -6.55 8.00 -23.44
CA ILE A 103 -6.45 8.21 -24.89
C ILE A 103 -5.35 9.23 -25.16
N ILE A 104 -4.51 8.94 -26.14
CA ILE A 104 -3.53 9.87 -26.73
C ILE A 104 -3.74 9.96 -28.24
N GLY A 105 -3.20 11.02 -28.86
CA GLY A 105 -3.41 11.33 -30.29
C GLY A 105 -4.65 12.19 -30.53
N GLU A 106 -4.83 12.61 -31.77
CA GLU A 106 -5.96 13.44 -32.23
C GLU A 106 -6.58 12.81 -33.47
N GLY A 107 -7.88 13.00 -33.69
CA GLY A 107 -8.61 12.48 -34.85
C GLY A 107 -8.48 10.97 -34.99
N ASP A 108 -8.10 10.51 -36.19
CA ASP A 108 -7.99 9.08 -36.51
C ASP A 108 -6.75 8.39 -35.90
N ASP A 109 -5.79 9.18 -35.37
CA ASP A 109 -4.60 8.66 -34.67
C ASP A 109 -4.84 8.39 -33.19
N GLN A 110 -6.07 8.52 -32.70
CA GLN A 110 -6.39 8.25 -31.30
C GLN A 110 -6.20 6.77 -30.96
N HIS A 111 -5.45 6.52 -29.89
CA HIS A 111 -5.27 5.17 -29.33
C HIS A 111 -5.14 5.20 -27.82
N TRP A 112 -5.43 4.06 -27.19
CA TRP A 112 -5.30 3.88 -25.75
C TRP A 112 -3.87 3.55 -25.36
N ILE A 113 -3.41 4.15 -24.29
CA ILE A 113 -2.18 3.76 -23.61
C ILE A 113 -2.47 3.46 -22.14
N ASP A 114 -1.75 2.47 -21.59
CA ASP A 114 -1.79 2.15 -20.19
C ASP A 114 -0.51 2.70 -19.52
N LEU A 115 -0.68 3.60 -18.56
CA LEU A 115 0.39 4.10 -17.73
C LEU A 115 0.50 3.21 -16.48
N PRO A 116 1.69 2.66 -16.18
CA PRO A 116 1.87 1.79 -15.03
C PRO A 116 1.63 2.55 -13.71
N PRO A 117 1.27 1.83 -12.64
CA PRO A 117 1.08 2.43 -11.33
C PRO A 117 2.39 3.00 -10.78
N LYS A 118 2.30 3.96 -9.88
CA LYS A 118 3.42 4.58 -9.18
C LYS A 118 3.15 4.69 -7.69
N GLY A 119 4.23 4.85 -6.91
CA GLY A 119 4.19 5.04 -5.45
C GLY A 119 5.42 4.48 -4.77
N SER A 120 5.54 4.72 -3.47
CA SER A 120 6.58 4.09 -2.67
C SER A 120 6.39 2.58 -2.65
N GLY A 121 7.50 1.84 -2.71
CA GLY A 121 7.49 0.40 -2.50
C GLY A 121 7.12 0.05 -1.06
N VAL A 122 6.32 -0.99 -0.90
CA VAL A 122 6.01 -1.60 0.40
C VAL A 122 6.16 -3.11 0.31
N THR A 123 6.50 -3.76 1.42
CA THR A 123 6.38 -5.21 1.57
C THR A 123 5.12 -5.54 2.34
N VAL A 124 4.52 -6.69 2.01
CA VAL A 124 3.31 -7.18 2.67
C VAL A 124 3.54 -8.60 3.16
N SER A 125 3.12 -8.87 4.39
CA SER A 125 3.20 -10.18 5.03
C SER A 125 1.93 -10.47 5.84
N LEU A 126 1.67 -11.73 6.13
CA LEU A 126 0.68 -12.13 7.12
C LEU A 126 1.39 -12.54 8.41
N VAL A 127 0.87 -12.03 9.53
CA VAL A 127 1.30 -12.43 10.86
C VAL A 127 0.22 -13.34 11.43
N ILE A 128 0.56 -14.62 11.52
CA ILE A 128 -0.38 -15.67 11.95
C ILE A 128 -0.10 -16.02 13.42
N PRO A 129 -1.14 -16.09 14.28
CA PRO A 129 -0.96 -16.55 15.65
C PRO A 129 -0.48 -18.01 15.66
N ASN A 130 0.63 -18.29 16.34
CA ASN A 130 1.12 -19.64 16.57
C ASN A 130 0.51 -20.22 17.84
N LYS A 131 0.53 -21.56 17.96
CA LYS A 131 0.07 -22.30 19.16
C LYS A 131 0.74 -21.81 20.45
N ASP A 132 1.99 -21.35 20.36
CA ASP A 132 2.78 -20.82 21.48
C ASP A 132 2.57 -19.30 21.67
N LYS A 133 1.57 -18.69 21.04
CA LYS A 133 1.28 -17.24 21.06
C LYS A 133 2.41 -16.35 20.54
N GLN A 134 3.45 -16.93 19.93
CA GLN A 134 4.48 -16.15 19.23
C GLN A 134 3.98 -15.82 17.82
N PRO A 135 4.00 -14.55 17.41
CA PRO A 135 3.58 -14.16 16.07
C PRO A 135 4.54 -14.72 15.02
N ASN A 136 3.99 -15.46 14.05
CA ASN A 136 4.75 -15.96 12.91
C ASN A 136 4.48 -15.07 11.70
N GLU A 137 5.45 -14.25 11.32
CA GLU A 137 5.36 -13.37 10.13
C GLU A 137 5.86 -14.13 8.90
N LEU A 138 4.98 -14.35 7.93
CA LEU A 138 5.25 -15.07 6.68
C LEU A 138 5.01 -14.17 5.46
N PRO A 139 5.85 -14.24 4.43
CA PRO A 139 5.68 -13.46 3.20
C PRO A 139 4.47 -13.95 2.41
N LEU A 140 3.86 -13.07 1.60
CA LEU A 140 2.68 -13.41 0.79
C LEU A 140 2.96 -14.57 -0.18
N SER A 141 4.19 -14.74 -0.65
CA SER A 141 4.58 -15.87 -1.51
C SER A 141 4.41 -17.26 -0.90
N ASP A 142 4.19 -17.34 0.41
CA ASP A 142 3.90 -18.61 1.08
C ASP A 142 2.40 -18.97 1.01
N PHE A 143 1.55 -18.00 0.64
CA PHE A 143 0.10 -18.12 0.59
C PHE A 143 -0.48 -18.04 -0.82
N VAL A 144 0.36 -17.73 -1.81
CA VAL A 144 -0.08 -17.50 -3.19
C VAL A 144 0.84 -18.24 -4.15
N HIS A 145 0.24 -18.94 -5.10
CA HIS A 145 0.91 -19.47 -6.27
C HIS A 145 0.69 -18.52 -7.46
N ARG A 146 1.71 -18.39 -8.31
CA ARG A 146 1.52 -17.91 -9.67
C ARG A 146 1.52 -19.11 -10.61
N LEU A 147 0.54 -19.17 -11.50
CA LEU A 147 0.46 -20.23 -12.49
C LEU A 147 1.29 -19.88 -13.73
N ASP A 148 2.01 -20.84 -14.28
CA ASP A 148 2.63 -20.77 -15.60
C ASP A 148 1.57 -20.86 -16.72
N ASP A 149 1.99 -20.84 -17.99
CA ASP A 149 1.08 -20.93 -19.12
C ASP A 149 0.42 -22.31 -19.26
N ALA A 150 0.98 -23.36 -18.64
CA ALA A 150 0.42 -24.69 -18.57
C ALA A 150 -0.49 -24.90 -17.34
N GLY A 151 -0.65 -23.87 -16.49
CA GLY A 151 -1.47 -23.93 -15.28
C GLY A 151 -0.77 -24.56 -14.08
N ASN A 152 0.57 -24.73 -14.10
CA ASN A 152 1.30 -25.28 -12.95
C ASN A 152 1.79 -24.19 -12.03
N PRO A 153 1.81 -24.43 -10.69
CA PRO A 153 2.33 -23.47 -9.72
C PRO A 153 3.82 -23.17 -9.91
N ASP A 154 4.15 -21.90 -10.15
CA ASP A 154 5.51 -21.36 -10.20
C ASP A 154 5.79 -20.52 -8.95
N LYS A 155 6.50 -21.14 -7.97
CA LYS A 155 6.82 -20.52 -6.69
C LYS A 155 7.88 -19.44 -6.80
N ASP A 156 8.83 -19.57 -7.70
CA ASP A 156 9.92 -18.62 -7.84
C ASP A 156 9.41 -17.33 -8.48
N GLU A 157 8.52 -17.45 -9.46
CA GLU A 157 7.87 -16.30 -10.05
C GLU A 157 6.91 -15.61 -9.07
N ALA A 158 6.15 -16.38 -8.27
CA ALA A 158 5.34 -15.81 -7.19
C ALA A 158 6.19 -15.03 -6.18
N ARG A 159 7.27 -15.63 -5.69
CA ARG A 159 8.20 -14.97 -4.74
C ARG A 159 8.82 -13.70 -5.32
N LYS A 160 9.20 -13.71 -6.58
CA LYS A 160 9.78 -12.56 -7.26
C LYS A 160 8.80 -11.41 -7.39
N ARG A 161 7.55 -11.69 -7.82
CA ARG A 161 6.54 -10.67 -8.10
C ARG A 161 5.87 -10.12 -6.85
N LEU A 162 5.67 -10.94 -5.82
CA LEU A 162 5.04 -10.53 -4.55
C LEU A 162 6.03 -9.89 -3.55
N LYS A 163 7.28 -9.70 -3.96
CA LYS A 163 8.30 -9.10 -3.10
C LYS A 163 8.02 -7.64 -2.77
N VAL A 164 7.44 -6.89 -3.71
CA VAL A 164 7.17 -5.45 -3.57
C VAL A 164 5.82 -5.12 -4.18
N PHE A 165 5.02 -4.39 -3.41
CA PHE A 165 3.82 -3.70 -3.88
C PHE A 165 4.10 -2.19 -3.94
N LEU A 166 3.33 -1.45 -4.72
CA LEU A 166 3.38 0.00 -4.77
C LEU A 166 2.25 0.59 -3.94
N PHE A 167 2.56 1.62 -3.17
CA PHE A 167 1.56 2.45 -2.53
C PHE A 167 0.96 3.40 -3.57
N ALA A 168 0.04 2.87 -4.37
CA ALA A 168 -0.64 3.61 -5.43
C ALA A 168 -1.55 4.71 -4.86
N GLY A 169 -2.23 4.44 -3.75
CA GLY A 169 -2.94 5.47 -3.00
C GLY A 169 -4.35 5.75 -3.51
N SER A 170 -4.89 4.93 -4.42
CA SER A 170 -6.26 5.09 -4.95
C SER A 170 -6.57 6.51 -5.46
N HIS A 171 -7.86 6.87 -5.55
CA HIS A 171 -8.31 8.18 -6.03
C HIS A 171 -9.28 8.86 -5.06
N LEU A 172 -9.27 10.20 -5.05
CA LEU A 172 -10.33 11.00 -4.47
C LEU A 172 -11.29 11.42 -5.59
N ILE A 173 -12.54 10.98 -5.50
CA ILE A 173 -13.59 11.27 -6.47
C ILE A 173 -14.65 12.19 -5.86
N GLY A 174 -15.33 12.98 -6.68
CA GLY A 174 -16.39 13.91 -6.29
C GLY A 174 -16.39 15.15 -7.18
N GLN A 175 -17.50 15.88 -7.14
CA GLN A 175 -17.63 17.16 -7.86
C GLN A 175 -16.85 18.26 -7.12
N GLU A 176 -16.48 19.31 -7.85
CA GLU A 176 -15.87 20.50 -7.26
C GLU A 176 -16.83 21.12 -6.25
N GLY A 177 -16.30 21.52 -5.07
CA GLY A 177 -17.12 22.10 -4.00
C GLY A 177 -17.89 21.11 -3.13
N THR A 178 -17.82 19.79 -3.42
CA THR A 178 -18.43 18.74 -2.58
C THR A 178 -17.35 17.95 -1.81
N PRO A 179 -17.73 17.31 -0.67
CA PRO A 179 -16.84 16.38 0.00
C PRO A 179 -16.40 15.27 -0.96
N LYS A 180 -15.08 15.08 -1.07
CA LYS A 180 -14.53 14.02 -1.90
C LYS A 180 -14.59 12.69 -1.18
N THR A 181 -14.85 11.63 -1.94
CA THR A 181 -14.85 10.24 -1.46
C THR A 181 -13.58 9.54 -1.91
N TYR A 182 -12.99 8.76 -1.02
CA TYR A 182 -11.85 7.92 -1.33
C TYR A 182 -12.34 6.66 -2.04
N LEU A 183 -11.91 6.43 -3.28
CA LEU A 183 -12.50 5.40 -4.15
C LEU A 183 -12.33 4.00 -3.59
N ALA A 184 -11.16 3.67 -3.04
CA ALA A 184 -10.93 2.36 -2.44
C ALA A 184 -11.80 2.09 -1.20
N ASP A 185 -12.30 3.14 -0.48
CA ASP A 185 -13.27 2.96 0.61
C ASP A 185 -14.64 2.49 0.10
N GLN A 186 -14.97 2.79 -1.16
CA GLN A 186 -16.21 2.35 -1.80
C GLN A 186 -16.05 1.01 -2.51
N SER A 187 -14.97 0.84 -3.29
CA SER A 187 -14.74 -0.36 -4.09
C SER A 187 -14.24 -1.54 -3.29
N GLY A 188 -13.62 -1.28 -2.13
CA GLY A 188 -13.00 -2.31 -1.31
C GLY A 188 -11.64 -2.79 -1.79
N SER A 189 -11.03 -2.17 -2.80
CA SER A 189 -9.74 -2.57 -3.38
C SER A 189 -8.57 -2.17 -2.47
N VAL A 190 -8.14 -3.07 -1.58
CA VAL A 190 -7.05 -2.80 -0.62
C VAL A 190 -5.70 -3.18 -1.19
N ILE A 191 -5.48 -4.47 -1.49
CA ILE A 191 -4.23 -4.98 -2.08
C ILE A 191 -4.58 -5.88 -3.25
N SER A 192 -4.28 -5.41 -4.45
CA SER A 192 -4.66 -6.07 -5.69
C SER A 192 -3.50 -6.80 -6.35
N LEU A 193 -3.79 -7.98 -6.89
CA LEU A 193 -2.93 -8.76 -7.78
C LEU A 193 -3.23 -8.48 -9.24
N SER A 194 -4.50 -8.25 -9.58
CA SER A 194 -4.98 -7.74 -10.86
C SER A 194 -5.13 -6.22 -10.83
N THR A 195 -5.22 -5.59 -12.00
CA THR A 195 -5.24 -4.13 -12.15
C THR A 195 -6.66 -3.64 -12.42
N PHE A 196 -7.19 -2.82 -11.53
CA PHE A 196 -8.54 -2.23 -11.61
C PHE A 196 -8.49 -0.70 -11.76
N GLY A 197 -7.37 -0.07 -11.35
CA GLY A 197 -7.21 1.39 -11.42
C GLY A 197 -7.74 2.16 -10.20
N ASP A 198 -8.09 1.46 -9.11
CA ASP A 198 -8.66 2.06 -7.90
C ASP A 198 -7.98 1.60 -6.60
N GLU A 199 -6.92 0.83 -6.72
CA GLU A 199 -6.27 0.13 -5.62
C GLU A 199 -5.53 1.07 -4.66
N LEU A 200 -5.54 0.72 -3.37
CA LEU A 200 -4.65 1.33 -2.39
C LEU A 200 -3.21 0.85 -2.59
N LEU A 201 -3.02 -0.47 -2.67
CA LEU A 201 -1.75 -1.13 -2.98
C LEU A 201 -1.92 -2.06 -4.19
N CYS A 202 -0.94 -2.08 -5.08
CA CYS A 202 -0.97 -2.93 -6.28
C CYS A 202 0.43 -3.43 -6.65
N LEU A 203 0.48 -4.40 -7.54
CA LEU A 203 1.74 -4.84 -8.16
C LEU A 203 2.31 -3.75 -9.08
N PRO A 204 3.64 -3.68 -9.27
CA PRO A 204 4.27 -2.71 -10.18
C PRO A 204 3.90 -2.88 -11.65
N GLN A 205 3.49 -4.08 -12.04
CA GLN A 205 3.09 -4.40 -13.41
C GLN A 205 1.57 -4.34 -13.55
N ILE A 206 1.10 -4.13 -14.78
CA ILE A 206 -0.30 -4.20 -15.15
C ILE A 206 -0.65 -5.65 -15.45
N TYR A 207 -1.70 -6.16 -14.78
CA TYR A 207 -2.25 -7.51 -14.99
C TYR A 207 -3.74 -7.40 -15.32
N GLY A 208 -4.17 -8.13 -16.36
CA GLY A 208 -5.59 -8.25 -16.67
C GLY A 208 -6.38 -8.92 -15.54
N HIS A 209 -7.67 -8.64 -15.52
CA HIS A 209 -8.64 -9.25 -14.60
C HIS A 209 -9.68 -10.12 -15.31
N GLU A 210 -9.55 -10.31 -16.61
CA GLU A 210 -10.38 -11.29 -17.31
C GLU A 210 -9.97 -12.72 -16.93
N ASN A 211 -10.92 -13.64 -16.88
CA ASN A 211 -10.71 -15.03 -16.43
C ASN A 211 -9.50 -15.73 -17.07
N HIS A 212 -9.23 -15.48 -18.37
CA HIS A 212 -8.08 -16.07 -19.05
C HIS A 212 -6.73 -15.43 -18.68
N ALA A 213 -6.75 -14.26 -18.02
CA ALA A 213 -5.55 -13.54 -17.55
C ALA A 213 -5.24 -13.82 -16.07
N LEU A 214 -6.15 -14.45 -15.33
CA LEU A 214 -5.94 -14.78 -13.94
C LEU A 214 -4.87 -15.87 -13.81
N ARG A 215 -3.80 -15.53 -13.12
CA ARG A 215 -2.62 -16.41 -12.92
C ARG A 215 -2.25 -16.57 -11.46
N TRP A 216 -3.11 -16.14 -10.55
CA TRP A 216 -2.86 -16.20 -9.13
C TRP A 216 -3.85 -17.14 -8.46
N GLU A 217 -3.35 -18.04 -7.63
CA GLU A 217 -4.15 -18.97 -6.84
C GLU A 217 -3.70 -19.02 -5.41
N VAL A 218 -4.64 -19.36 -4.53
CA VAL A 218 -4.34 -19.60 -3.12
C VAL A 218 -3.41 -20.81 -2.97
N ASN A 219 -2.36 -20.66 -2.14
CA ASN A 219 -1.60 -21.76 -1.59
C ASN A 219 -2.10 -22.06 -0.17
N PRO A 220 -2.89 -23.12 0.07
CA PRO A 220 -3.50 -23.39 1.38
C PRO A 220 -2.51 -23.84 2.45
N LYS A 221 -1.29 -24.20 2.08
CA LYS A 221 -0.32 -24.91 2.93
C LYS A 221 -0.08 -24.25 4.29
N HIS A 222 -0.05 -22.93 4.33
CA HIS A 222 0.28 -22.15 5.54
C HIS A 222 -0.90 -21.29 6.02
N LEU A 223 -2.02 -21.29 5.28
CA LEU A 223 -3.20 -20.52 5.66
C LEU A 223 -3.95 -21.21 6.81
N PRO A 224 -4.34 -20.47 7.84
CA PRO A 224 -5.29 -20.99 8.82
C PRO A 224 -6.69 -21.10 8.23
N GLN A 225 -7.60 -21.73 8.96
CA GLN A 225 -8.99 -21.91 8.53
C GLN A 225 -9.69 -20.57 8.28
N VAL A 226 -10.66 -20.57 7.36
CA VAL A 226 -11.57 -19.44 7.12
C VAL A 226 -12.18 -18.97 8.45
N GLY A 227 -12.26 -17.65 8.64
CA GLY A 227 -12.73 -17.02 9.86
C GLY A 227 -11.62 -16.77 10.90
N THR A 228 -10.40 -17.28 10.68
CA THR A 228 -9.28 -17.02 11.60
C THR A 228 -8.82 -15.57 11.46
N GLN A 229 -8.64 -14.89 12.61
CA GLN A 229 -8.04 -13.56 12.65
C GLN A 229 -6.52 -13.65 12.49
N VAL A 230 -6.00 -12.82 11.61
CA VAL A 230 -4.57 -12.64 11.33
C VAL A 230 -4.25 -11.13 11.27
N LEU A 231 -2.98 -10.76 11.28
CA LEU A 231 -2.60 -9.38 10.98
C LEU A 231 -2.03 -9.33 9.56
N LEU A 232 -2.55 -8.41 8.78
CA LEU A 232 -1.95 -7.99 7.52
C LEU A 232 -0.92 -6.89 7.86
N ARG A 233 0.37 -7.19 7.64
CA ARG A 233 1.46 -6.27 7.97
C ARG A 233 2.02 -5.64 6.70
N ILE A 234 2.06 -4.30 6.68
CA ILE A 234 2.52 -3.51 5.55
C ILE A 234 3.71 -2.66 6.01
N LYS A 235 4.90 -2.88 5.41
CA LYS A 235 6.12 -2.15 5.75
C LYS A 235 6.57 -1.29 4.58
N PRO A 236 6.67 0.04 4.73
CA PRO A 236 7.31 0.88 3.74
C PRO A 236 8.77 0.47 3.53
N LEU A 237 9.18 0.34 2.28
CA LEU A 237 10.58 0.21 1.93
C LEU A 237 11.25 1.58 2.12
N LYS A 238 12.44 1.61 2.73
CA LYS A 238 13.23 2.84 2.77
C LYS A 238 13.47 3.28 1.34
N LEU A 239 13.06 4.49 0.99
CA LEU A 239 13.54 5.15 -0.21
C LEU A 239 15.06 5.30 -0.05
N SER A 240 15.84 4.52 -0.79
CA SER A 240 17.20 4.92 -1.09
C SER A 240 17.07 6.14 -2.01
N LEU A 241 17.14 7.35 -1.44
CA LEU A 241 17.33 8.54 -2.26
C LEU A 241 18.60 8.29 -3.06
N PRO A 242 18.58 8.47 -4.39
CA PRO A 242 19.82 8.52 -5.14
C PRO A 242 20.66 9.65 -4.52
N PRO A 243 22.00 9.51 -4.45
CA PRO A 243 22.84 10.59 -3.96
C PRO A 243 22.53 11.85 -4.77
N GLU A 244 22.27 12.96 -4.09
CA GLU A 244 22.11 14.26 -4.71
C GLU A 244 23.38 14.52 -5.55
N LYS A 245 23.16 14.75 -6.86
CA LYS A 245 24.24 15.13 -7.79
C LYS A 245 24.46 16.62 -7.72
#